data_b009cd680b4b0b9bf1717fad1461efc6
#
_entry.id   b009cd680b4b0b9bf1717fad1461efc6
#
_cell.length_a   1.000
_cell.length_b   1.000
_cell.length_c   1.000
_cell.angle_alpha   90.00
_cell.angle_beta   90.00
_cell.angle_gamma   90.00
#
_symmetry.space_group_name_H-M   'P 1'
#
loop_
_entity.id
_entity.type
_entity.pdbx_description
1 polymer ?
#
loop_
_entity_poly.entity_id
_entity_poly.type
_entity_poly.pdbx_seq_one_letter_code
_entity_poly.pdbx_strand_id
1 'polypeptide(L)' 'MSEPIHIEIYSRPGCHLCDEAKAVIEEFRGTYIMTLRTINVETSEEFEKKYGMDIPVVFVN' A
#
# COMPACT_ATOMS: atom_id res chain seq x y z
N MET A 1 21.23 10.06 -10.02
CA MET A 1 19.88 10.58 -10.12
C MET A 1 18.89 9.51 -9.77
N SER A 2 18.04 9.75 -8.80
CA SER A 2 17.09 8.73 -8.36
C SER A 2 15.77 8.90 -9.06
N GLU A 3 15.20 7.79 -9.49
CA GLU A 3 13.87 7.77 -10.06
C GLU A 3 12.83 7.72 -8.95
N PRO A 4 11.63 8.27 -9.17
CA PRO A 4 10.58 8.17 -8.18
C PRO A 4 10.22 6.71 -7.90
N ILE A 5 9.95 6.42 -6.64
CA ILE A 5 9.50 5.10 -6.22
C ILE A 5 7.96 5.11 -6.21
N HIS A 6 7.36 4.14 -6.87
CA HIS A 6 5.91 4.00 -6.90
C HIS A 6 5.51 2.83 -6.03
N ILE A 7 4.70 3.11 -5.02
CA ILE A 7 4.25 2.09 -4.07
C ILE A 7 2.73 1.99 -4.13
N GLU A 8 2.24 0.76 -4.22
CA GLU A 8 0.81 0.48 -4.13
C GLU A 8 0.59 -0.43 -2.94
N ILE A 9 -0.37 -0.07 -2.11
CA ILE A 9 -0.74 -0.88 -0.96
C ILE A 9 -2.22 -1.26 -1.06
N TYR A 10 -2.47 -2.55 -1.00
CA TYR A 10 -3.82 -3.09 -1.00
C TYR A 10 -4.26 -3.25 0.45
N SER A 11 -5.39 -2.66 0.78
CA SER A 11 -5.88 -2.63 2.15
C SER A 11 -7.41 -2.61 2.18
N ARG A 12 -7.97 -2.48 3.38
CA ARG A 12 -9.40 -2.25 3.56
C ARG A 12 -9.61 -1.31 4.75
N PRO A 13 -10.79 -0.68 4.84
CA PRO A 13 -11.10 0.16 6.01
C PRO A 13 -11.00 -0.65 7.30
N GLY A 14 -10.46 -0.04 8.33
CA GLY A 14 -10.32 -0.68 9.62
C GLY A 14 -9.18 -1.67 9.73
N CYS A 15 -8.31 -1.75 8.74
CA CYS A 15 -7.15 -2.63 8.78
C CYS A 15 -6.01 -1.98 9.57
N HIS A 16 -5.83 -2.42 10.80
CA HIS A 16 -4.81 -1.86 11.68
C HIS A 16 -3.39 -2.10 11.15
N LEU A 17 -3.13 -3.30 10.65
CA LEU A 17 -1.82 -3.64 10.09
C LEU A 17 -1.53 -2.83 8.82
N CYS A 18 -2.55 -2.52 8.04
CA CYS A 18 -2.40 -1.68 6.86
C CYS A 18 -2.00 -0.26 7.26
N ASP A 19 -2.59 0.27 8.33
CA ASP A 19 -2.25 1.59 8.83
C ASP A 19 -0.80 1.63 9.31
N GLU A 20 -0.35 0.58 9.99
CA GLU A 20 1.04 0.47 10.42
C GLU A 20 1.99 0.44 9.25
N ALA A 21 1.66 -0.33 8.20
CA ALA A 21 2.48 -0.40 7.00
C ALA A 21 2.59 0.96 6.31
N LYS A 22 1.48 1.69 6.23
CA LYS A 22 1.50 3.03 5.65
C LYS A 22 2.37 3.98 6.45
N ALA A 23 2.30 3.90 7.78
CA ALA A 23 3.10 4.75 8.64
C ALA A 23 4.59 4.52 8.42
N VAL A 24 5.01 3.26 8.29
CA VAL A 24 6.41 2.93 8.02
C VAL A 24 6.83 3.51 6.66
N ILE A 25 6.00 3.35 5.65
CA ILE A 25 6.31 3.88 4.31
C ILE A 25 6.44 5.40 4.35
N GLU A 26 5.56 6.08 5.08
CA GLU A 26 5.60 7.54 5.20
C GLU A 26 6.88 8.04 5.86
N GLU A 27 7.49 7.25 6.73
CA GLU A 27 8.76 7.63 7.34
C GLU A 27 9.87 7.81 6.31
N PHE A 28 9.80 7.11 5.20
CA PHE A 28 10.81 7.20 4.14
C PHE A 28 10.53 8.31 3.13
N ARG A 29 9.36 8.93 3.19
CA ARG A 29 8.99 9.95 2.22
C ARG A 29 9.92 11.16 2.22
N GLY A 30 10.51 11.49 3.35
CA GLY A 30 11.47 12.58 3.45
C GLY A 30 12.83 12.26 2.86
N THR A 31 13.14 10.98 2.67
CA THR A 31 14.43 10.52 2.15
C THR A 31 14.35 10.21 0.65
N TYR A 32 13.22 9.70 0.20
CA TYR A 32 13.03 9.27 -1.18
C TYR A 32 11.86 10.00 -1.82
N ILE A 33 11.96 10.24 -3.12
CA ILE A 33 10.83 10.74 -3.90
C ILE A 33 9.94 9.53 -4.17
N MET A 34 8.73 9.53 -3.60
CA MET A 34 7.85 8.39 -3.77
C MET A 34 6.39 8.83 -3.88
N THR A 35 5.62 8.00 -4.55
CA THR A 35 4.16 8.11 -4.58
C THR A 35 3.57 6.89 -3.91
N LEU A 36 2.55 7.09 -3.09
CA LEU A 36 1.86 6.01 -2.41
C LEU A 36 0.42 5.99 -2.87
N ARG A 37 0.00 4.87 -3.42
CA ARG A 37 -1.37 4.65 -3.84
C ARG A 37 -2.00 3.59 -2.97
N THR A 38 -3.12 3.92 -2.34
CA THR A 38 -3.86 2.98 -1.51
C THR A 38 -5.04 2.45 -2.31
N ILE A 39 -5.17 1.13 -2.36
CA ILE A 39 -6.24 0.47 -3.09
C ILE A 39 -7.08 -0.31 -2.09
N ASN A 40 -8.38 0.00 -2.06
CA ASN A 40 -9.31 -0.70 -1.18
C ASN A 40 -9.76 -1.98 -1.89
N VAL A 41 -9.41 -3.14 -1.31
CA VAL A 41 -9.74 -4.45 -1.92
C VAL A 41 -11.24 -4.68 -1.98
N GLU A 42 -12.01 -3.99 -1.14
CA GLU A 42 -13.47 -4.14 -1.13
C GLU A 42 -14.16 -3.55 -2.37
N THR A 43 -13.42 -2.77 -3.17
CA THR A 43 -13.98 -2.17 -4.38
C THR A 43 -14.01 -3.13 -5.56
N SER A 44 -13.42 -4.31 -5.43
CA SER A 44 -13.35 -5.29 -6.50
C SER A 44 -13.36 -6.70 -5.92
N GLU A 45 -14.26 -7.54 -6.43
CA GLU A 45 -14.31 -8.95 -6.03
C GLU A 45 -13.00 -9.66 -6.36
N GLU A 46 -12.38 -9.27 -7.48
CA GLU A 46 -11.12 -9.85 -7.90
C GLU A 46 -10.01 -9.54 -6.87
N PHE A 47 -9.94 -8.29 -6.43
CA PHE A 47 -8.94 -7.90 -5.43
C PHE A 47 -9.21 -8.57 -4.09
N GLU A 48 -10.47 -8.68 -3.72
CA GLU A 48 -10.84 -9.35 -2.47
C GLU A 48 -10.39 -10.81 -2.49
N LYS A 49 -10.58 -11.50 -3.60
CA LYS A 49 -10.16 -12.90 -3.73
C LYS A 49 -8.65 -13.05 -3.74
N LYS A 50 -7.94 -12.15 -4.43
CA LYS A 50 -6.49 -12.22 -4.55
C LYS A 50 -5.76 -11.80 -3.28
N TYR A 51 -6.21 -10.73 -2.67
CA TYR A 51 -5.45 -10.06 -1.62
C TYR A 51 -6.17 -9.93 -0.30
N GLY A 52 -7.48 -10.13 -0.26
CA GLY A 52 -8.28 -9.86 0.92
C GLY A 52 -7.84 -10.53 2.20
N MET A 53 -7.26 -11.74 2.09
CA MET A 53 -6.77 -12.49 3.24
C MET A 53 -5.32 -12.15 3.59
N ASP A 54 -4.62 -11.48 2.69
CA ASP A 54 -3.18 -11.23 2.82
C ASP A 54 -2.84 -9.77 3.07
N ILE A 55 -3.83 -8.89 3.15
CA ILE A 55 -3.57 -7.46 3.37
C ILE A 55 -2.82 -7.22 4.68
N PRO A 56 -1.92 -6.24 4.73
CA PRO A 56 -1.55 -5.36 3.63
C PRO A 56 -0.66 -6.07 2.60
N VAL A 57 -0.93 -5.82 1.32
CA VAL A 57 -0.07 -6.30 0.24
C VAL A 57 0.56 -5.07 -0.40
N VAL A 58 1.87 -5.04 -0.43
CA VAL A 58 2.63 -3.87 -0.89
C VAL A 58 3.42 -4.24 -2.14
N PHE A 59 3.23 -3.45 -3.19
CA PHE A 59 4.01 -3.55 -4.40
C PHE A 59 4.89 -2.32 -4.56
N VAL A 60 6.15 -2.55 -4.89
CA VAL A 60 7.11 -1.47 -5.14
C VAL A 60 7.55 -1.59 -6.59
N ASN A 61 7.28 -0.51 -7.36
CA ASN A 61 7.43 -0.50 -8.80
C ASN A 61 7.90 -1.78 -9.45
#